data_96ab7bb1381ca448a7221d6277916717
#
_entry.id   96ab7bb1381ca448a7221d6277916717
#
_cell.length_a   1.000
_cell.length_b   1.000
_cell.length_c   1.000
_cell.angle_alpha   90.00
_cell.angle_beta   90.00
_cell.angle_gamma   90.00
#
_symmetry.space_group_name_H-M   'P 1'
#
loop_
_entity.id
_entity.type
_entity.pdbx_description
1 polymer ?
#
loop_
_entity_poly.entity_id
_entity_poly.type
_entity_poly.pdbx_seq_one_letter_code
_entity_poly.pdbx_strand_id
1 'polypeptide(L)'
;ASIIVDFESTIYINDNDVEIELEKKIIKNILIGSIPILLRSKYCTLNDTLYNEECEYDYGGYSIINGNEKVIISQERKVYNIPQVFENNKSSSKYSYICEITTVKEDDYYMPRISAIKITKKDNIYENHLRVSLPHLKQEIPLFILFKALGSLNDKEIINYIIDNDNSKLDKQIIKILH
;
A
#
# COMPACT_ATOMS: atom_id res chain seq x y z
N ALA A 1 -16.00 -2.69 23.16
CA ALA A 1 -16.56 -1.34 22.93
C ALA A 1 -17.55 -1.36 21.78
N SER A 2 -18.61 -0.57 21.89
CA SER A 2 -19.59 -0.38 20.81
C SER A 2 -19.14 0.76 19.89
N ILE A 3 -19.22 0.56 18.58
CA ILE A 3 -18.95 1.58 17.58
C ILE A 3 -20.29 2.20 17.19
N ILE A 4 -20.49 3.44 17.58
CA ILE A 4 -21.68 4.21 17.28
C ILE A 4 -21.28 5.37 16.38
N VAL A 5 -22.01 5.58 15.30
CA VAL A 5 -21.73 6.65 14.32
C VAL A 5 -22.98 7.46 14.00
N ASP A 6 -22.75 8.69 13.60
CA ASP A 6 -23.75 9.54 12.98
C ASP A 6 -23.55 9.49 11.46
N PHE A 7 -24.61 9.20 10.74
CA PHE A 7 -24.60 9.13 9.28
C PHE A 7 -25.25 10.38 8.70
N GLU A 8 -24.53 11.07 7.85
CA GLU A 8 -25.01 12.22 7.10
C GLU A 8 -24.99 11.91 5.60
N SER A 9 -26.13 12.08 4.95
CA SER A 9 -26.30 11.91 3.51
C SER A 9 -26.81 13.22 2.92
N THR A 10 -26.08 13.75 1.94
CA THR A 10 -26.49 14.94 1.20
C THR A 10 -26.59 14.61 -0.28
N ILE A 11 -27.72 14.93 -0.90
CA ILE A 11 -27.96 14.71 -2.33
C ILE A 11 -27.78 16.04 -3.04
N TYR A 12 -26.93 16.05 -4.06
CA TYR A 12 -26.70 17.20 -4.92
C TYR A 12 -27.18 16.95 -6.34
N ILE A 13 -27.74 17.97 -6.99
CA ILE A 13 -27.87 18.01 -8.45
C ILE A 13 -26.81 18.96 -9.00
N ASN A 14 -26.16 18.52 -10.07
CA ASN A 14 -25.25 19.37 -10.83
C ASN A 14 -26.04 19.96 -12.02
N ASP A 15 -26.32 21.27 -11.93
CA ASP A 15 -26.96 22.04 -13.02
C ASP A 15 -26.00 23.13 -13.49
N ASN A 16 -25.51 22.99 -14.73
CA ASN A 16 -24.56 23.92 -15.37
C ASN A 16 -23.30 24.23 -14.51
N ASP A 17 -22.65 23.18 -14.00
CA ASP A 17 -21.46 23.24 -13.11
C ASP A 17 -21.71 23.90 -11.75
N VAL A 18 -22.97 24.07 -11.35
CA VAL A 18 -23.36 24.52 -10.01
C VAL A 18 -23.98 23.34 -9.27
N GLU A 19 -23.37 22.96 -8.13
CA GLU A 19 -23.93 21.94 -7.25
C GLU A 19 -25.03 22.55 -6.39
N ILE A 20 -26.26 22.07 -6.55
CA ILE A 20 -27.42 22.47 -5.77
C ILE A 20 -27.76 21.36 -4.78
N GLU A 21 -27.69 21.64 -3.49
CA GLU A 21 -28.12 20.72 -2.44
C GLU A 21 -29.64 20.53 -2.48
N LEU A 22 -30.09 19.30 -2.67
CA LEU A 22 -31.51 18.95 -2.70
C LEU A 22 -32.05 18.51 -1.35
N GLU A 23 -31.36 17.59 -0.72
CA GLU A 23 -31.81 16.96 0.50
C GLU A 23 -30.61 16.63 1.38
N LYS A 24 -30.74 16.93 2.68
CA LYS A 24 -29.79 16.55 3.70
C LYS A 24 -30.50 15.70 4.76
N LYS A 25 -30.03 14.47 4.94
CA LYS A 25 -30.57 13.55 5.95
C LYS A 25 -29.48 13.17 6.94
N ILE A 26 -29.80 13.34 8.24
CA ILE A 26 -28.90 12.98 9.33
C ILE A 26 -29.58 11.90 10.18
N ILE A 27 -28.91 10.75 10.33
CA ILE A 27 -29.34 9.67 11.20
C ILE A 27 -28.29 9.50 12.28
N LYS A 28 -28.66 9.72 13.54
CA LYS A 28 -27.76 9.68 14.68
C LYS A 28 -27.78 8.36 15.42
N ASN A 29 -26.66 8.07 16.12
CA ASN A 29 -26.52 6.94 17.03
C ASN A 29 -26.76 5.58 16.38
N ILE A 30 -26.28 5.36 15.18
CA ILE A 30 -26.34 4.06 14.50
C ILE A 30 -25.25 3.15 15.09
N LEU A 31 -25.65 2.03 15.70
CA LEU A 31 -24.72 1.00 16.13
C LEU A 31 -24.22 0.21 14.89
N ILE A 32 -22.96 0.36 14.52
CA ILE A 32 -22.34 -0.42 13.43
C ILE A 32 -21.92 -1.80 13.92
N GLY A 33 -21.40 -1.89 15.14
CA GLY A 33 -20.93 -3.14 15.69
C GLY A 33 -20.22 -2.95 17.03
N SER A 34 -19.64 -4.04 17.52
CA SER A 34 -18.86 -4.05 18.76
C SER A 34 -17.50 -4.68 18.49
N ILE A 35 -16.45 -4.11 19.06
CA ILE A 35 -15.09 -4.63 19.01
C ILE A 35 -14.62 -5.04 20.40
N PRO A 36 -13.86 -6.16 20.51
CA PRO A 36 -13.23 -6.51 21.76
C PRO A 36 -12.23 -5.43 22.18
N ILE A 37 -12.08 -5.23 23.49
CA ILE A 37 -11.09 -4.34 24.05
C ILE A 37 -9.98 -5.19 24.67
N LEU A 38 -8.74 -4.75 24.52
CA LEU A 38 -7.59 -5.33 25.21
C LEU A 38 -7.67 -4.98 26.70
N LEU A 39 -7.55 -5.99 27.56
CA LEU A 39 -7.52 -5.79 29.02
C LEU A 39 -6.37 -4.85 29.37
N ARG A 40 -6.63 -3.98 30.33
CA ARG A 40 -5.71 -2.93 30.83
C ARG A 40 -5.25 -1.91 29.78
N SER A 41 -5.93 -1.87 28.62
CA SER A 41 -5.74 -0.78 27.66
C SER A 41 -6.42 0.51 28.12
N LYS A 42 -6.11 1.64 27.48
CA LYS A 42 -6.69 2.96 27.79
C LYS A 42 -8.23 2.97 27.86
N TYR A 43 -8.89 2.11 27.11
CA TYR A 43 -10.36 2.03 27.06
C TYR A 43 -10.94 0.90 27.92
N CYS A 44 -10.11 0.17 28.65
CA CYS A 44 -10.53 -0.90 29.53
C CYS A 44 -10.96 -0.34 30.90
N THR A 45 -12.09 -0.78 31.41
CA THR A 45 -12.57 -0.39 32.76
C THR A 45 -11.63 -0.84 33.87
N LEU A 46 -10.87 -1.93 33.66
CA LEU A 46 -9.89 -2.46 34.61
C LEU A 46 -8.56 -1.70 34.61
N ASN A 47 -8.40 -0.67 33.77
CA ASN A 47 -7.21 0.18 33.77
C ASN A 47 -7.19 1.13 34.99
N ASP A 48 -8.34 1.46 35.54
CA ASP A 48 -8.44 2.27 36.75
C ASP A 48 -8.05 1.43 37.96
N THR A 49 -7.02 1.86 38.68
CA THR A 49 -6.43 1.22 39.85
C THR A 49 -7.39 1.09 41.06
N LEU A 50 -8.61 1.58 40.94
CA LEU A 50 -9.64 1.48 41.98
C LEU A 50 -10.31 0.12 42.05
N TYR A 51 -10.17 -0.75 41.04
CA TYR A 51 -10.70 -2.10 41.00
C TYR A 51 -9.59 -3.11 41.39
N ASN A 52 -9.29 -3.17 42.69
CA ASN A 52 -8.23 -4.01 43.25
C ASN A 52 -8.62 -5.50 43.43
N GLU A 53 -9.69 -5.98 42.84
CA GLU A 53 -10.11 -7.39 42.95
C GLU A 53 -9.40 -8.31 41.95
N GLU A 54 -8.72 -7.72 40.93
CA GLU A 54 -8.01 -8.47 39.90
C GLU A 54 -6.54 -8.73 40.29
N CYS A 55 -5.98 -9.79 39.74
CA CYS A 55 -4.60 -10.18 39.99
C CYS A 55 -3.59 -9.06 39.59
N GLU A 56 -2.72 -8.67 40.51
CA GLU A 56 -1.68 -7.65 40.26
C GLU A 56 -0.64 -8.10 39.24
N TYR A 57 -0.48 -9.40 39.04
CA TYR A 57 0.49 -9.99 38.11
C TYR A 57 -0.08 -10.16 36.69
N ASP A 58 -1.34 -9.82 36.47
CA ASP A 58 -1.91 -9.83 35.14
C ASP A 58 -1.60 -8.50 34.42
N TYR A 59 -0.72 -8.56 33.44
CA TYR A 59 -0.32 -7.38 32.63
C TYR A 59 -1.35 -7.01 31.57
N GLY A 60 -2.39 -7.81 31.33
CA GLY A 60 -3.38 -7.58 30.29
C GLY A 60 -2.81 -7.77 28.87
N GLY A 61 -3.32 -7.02 27.91
CA GLY A 61 -2.88 -7.11 26.50
C GLY A 61 -3.58 -8.21 25.70
N TYR A 62 -4.57 -8.89 26.27
CA TYR A 62 -5.42 -9.88 25.63
C TYR A 62 -6.89 -9.44 25.69
N SER A 63 -7.74 -10.10 24.94
CA SER A 63 -9.19 -9.84 24.94
C SER A 63 -9.96 -11.08 25.33
N ILE A 64 -11.08 -10.91 26.01
CA ILE A 64 -12.01 -12.00 26.33
C ILE A 64 -13.13 -12.00 25.30
N ILE A 65 -13.22 -13.10 24.54
CA ILE A 65 -14.23 -13.28 23.50
C ILE A 65 -14.96 -14.59 23.74
N ASN A 66 -16.26 -14.51 23.97
CA ASN A 66 -17.10 -15.67 24.29
C ASN A 66 -16.53 -16.51 25.45
N GLY A 67 -16.03 -15.87 26.50
CA GLY A 67 -15.46 -16.53 27.68
C GLY A 67 -14.05 -17.11 27.48
N ASN A 68 -13.42 -16.91 26.32
CA ASN A 68 -12.06 -17.35 26.05
C ASN A 68 -11.10 -16.17 25.94
N GLU A 69 -9.92 -16.33 26.50
CA GLU A 69 -8.81 -15.39 26.33
C GLU A 69 -8.24 -15.51 24.93
N LYS A 70 -8.14 -14.37 24.22
CA LYS A 70 -7.63 -14.28 22.84
C LYS A 70 -6.56 -13.21 22.77
N VAL A 71 -5.45 -13.54 22.14
CA VAL A 71 -4.33 -12.62 21.89
C VAL A 71 -4.12 -12.44 20.39
N ILE A 72 -3.77 -11.23 19.97
CA ILE A 72 -3.39 -10.94 18.60
C ILE A 72 -1.89 -11.20 18.46
N ILE A 73 -1.53 -12.18 17.62
CA ILE A 73 -0.14 -12.51 17.33
C ILE A 73 0.39 -11.52 16.29
N SER A 74 1.57 -10.97 16.56
CA SER A 74 2.26 -10.10 15.61
C SER A 74 2.58 -10.85 14.33
N GLN A 75 2.33 -10.21 13.18
CA GLN A 75 2.62 -10.77 11.86
C GLN A 75 3.59 -9.86 11.12
N GLU A 76 4.64 -10.46 10.58
CA GLU A 76 5.60 -9.75 9.75
C GLU A 76 5.05 -9.52 8.35
N ARG A 77 5.34 -8.35 7.80
CA ARG A 77 5.05 -8.00 6.42
C ARG A 77 6.17 -7.13 5.84
N LYS A 78 6.20 -7.00 4.53
CA LYS A 78 7.14 -6.12 3.83
C LYS A 78 6.96 -4.67 4.28
N VAL A 79 8.08 -3.98 4.41
CA VAL A 79 8.08 -2.54 4.75
C VAL A 79 7.52 -1.74 3.58
N TYR A 80 6.71 -0.74 3.87
CA TYR A 80 6.18 0.18 2.88
C TYR A 80 7.20 1.25 2.48
N ASN A 81 7.00 1.86 1.30
CA ASN A 81 7.77 2.99 0.77
C ASN A 81 9.27 2.70 0.55
N ILE A 82 9.67 1.42 0.54
CA ILE A 82 11.05 1.00 0.25
C ILE A 82 11.02 0.10 -0.97
N PRO A 83 11.82 0.40 -2.03
CA PRO A 83 11.95 -0.48 -3.18
C PRO A 83 12.66 -1.78 -2.79
N GLN A 84 12.12 -2.90 -3.22
CA GLN A 84 12.65 -4.24 -2.98
C GLN A 84 12.88 -4.96 -4.29
N VAL A 85 14.05 -5.56 -4.45
CA VAL A 85 14.43 -6.27 -5.66
C VAL A 85 14.39 -7.78 -5.42
N PHE A 86 13.73 -8.49 -6.30
CA PHE A 86 13.58 -9.95 -6.26
C PHE A 86 14.10 -10.57 -7.56
N GLU A 87 14.86 -11.63 -7.43
CA GLU A 87 15.19 -12.51 -8.54
C GLU A 87 14.11 -13.55 -8.71
N ASN A 88 13.65 -13.75 -9.94
CA ASN A 88 12.61 -14.73 -10.25
C ASN A 88 13.17 -15.91 -11.01
N ASN A 89 13.53 -16.96 -10.27
CA ASN A 89 14.14 -18.17 -10.81
C ASN A 89 13.14 -19.19 -11.37
N LYS A 90 11.82 -18.91 -11.30
CA LYS A 90 10.80 -19.81 -11.84
C LYS A 90 10.90 -19.86 -13.36
N SER A 91 11.07 -21.04 -13.94
CA SER A 91 11.15 -21.26 -15.39
C SER A 91 9.89 -20.80 -16.13
N SER A 92 8.72 -20.88 -15.49
CA SER A 92 7.44 -20.42 -16.03
C SER A 92 7.25 -18.91 -16.01
N SER A 93 8.12 -18.14 -15.36
CA SER A 93 7.98 -16.69 -15.27
C SER A 93 8.57 -15.99 -16.48
N LYS A 94 7.82 -15.03 -17.02
CA LYS A 94 8.25 -14.12 -18.09
C LYS A 94 9.36 -13.15 -17.65
N TYR A 95 9.51 -12.91 -16.34
CA TYR A 95 10.43 -11.91 -15.79
C TYR A 95 11.61 -12.58 -15.08
N SER A 96 12.81 -11.98 -15.21
CA SER A 96 14.04 -12.41 -14.51
C SER A 96 14.19 -11.70 -13.18
N TYR A 97 14.02 -10.37 -13.17
CA TYR A 97 14.11 -9.52 -11.99
C TYR A 97 12.88 -8.64 -11.86
N ILE A 98 12.47 -8.40 -10.64
CA ILE A 98 11.33 -7.55 -10.31
C ILE A 98 11.76 -6.62 -9.18
N CYS A 99 11.70 -5.32 -9.41
CA CYS A 99 11.80 -4.31 -8.36
C CYS A 99 10.40 -3.80 -8.07
N GLU A 100 9.91 -3.99 -6.85
CA GLU A 100 8.59 -3.52 -6.44
C GLU A 100 8.67 -2.57 -5.25
N ILE A 101 7.79 -1.59 -5.24
CA ILE A 101 7.57 -0.69 -4.12
C ILE A 101 6.09 -0.67 -3.78
N THR A 102 5.79 -0.90 -2.50
CA THR A 102 4.44 -0.73 -1.97
C THR A 102 4.34 0.63 -1.33
N THR A 103 3.62 1.55 -1.96
CA THR A 103 3.48 2.93 -1.49
C THR A 103 2.26 3.09 -0.59
N VAL A 104 2.47 3.76 0.54
CA VAL A 104 1.43 4.17 1.49
C VAL A 104 1.72 5.60 1.92
N LYS A 105 0.70 6.43 1.97
CA LYS A 105 0.79 7.76 2.53
C LYS A 105 0.70 7.67 4.07
N GLU A 106 1.54 8.39 4.79
CA GLU A 106 1.64 8.26 6.25
C GLU A 106 0.38 8.77 6.98
N ASP A 107 -0.23 9.84 6.49
CA ASP A 107 -1.33 10.54 7.15
C ASP A 107 -2.73 10.10 6.73
N ASP A 108 -2.85 9.23 5.75
CA ASP A 108 -4.14 8.82 5.18
C ASP A 108 -4.33 7.30 5.23
N TYR A 109 -5.52 6.86 5.58
CA TYR A 109 -5.95 5.44 5.56
C TYR A 109 -6.17 4.92 4.13
N TYR A 110 -5.25 5.24 3.20
CA TYR A 110 -5.31 4.72 1.84
C TYR A 110 -4.85 3.27 1.77
N MET A 111 -5.47 2.53 0.87
CA MET A 111 -5.01 1.17 0.57
C MET A 111 -3.61 1.22 -0.04
N PRO A 112 -2.69 0.34 0.41
CA PRO A 112 -1.36 0.22 -0.17
C PRO A 112 -1.43 -0.05 -1.67
N ARG A 113 -0.58 0.62 -2.47
CA ARG A 113 -0.51 0.44 -3.91
C ARG A 113 0.87 -0.04 -4.32
N ILE A 114 0.91 -1.03 -5.21
CA ILE A 114 2.15 -1.63 -5.67
C ILE A 114 2.47 -1.09 -7.05
N SER A 115 3.68 -0.52 -7.17
CA SER A 115 4.31 -0.21 -8.45
C SER A 115 5.53 -1.11 -8.62
N ALA A 116 5.77 -1.60 -9.83
CA ALA A 116 6.88 -2.50 -10.06
C ALA A 116 7.58 -2.20 -11.39
N ILE A 117 8.91 -2.30 -11.38
CA ILE A 117 9.75 -2.33 -12.58
C ILE A 117 10.22 -3.77 -12.75
N LYS A 118 10.07 -4.31 -13.96
CA LYS A 118 10.33 -5.71 -14.27
C LYS A 118 11.26 -5.82 -15.48
N ILE A 119 12.19 -6.77 -15.41
CA ILE A 119 13.05 -7.13 -16.54
C ILE A 119 12.52 -8.43 -17.14
N THR A 120 12.20 -8.42 -18.43
CA THR A 120 11.79 -9.64 -19.14
C THR A 120 12.95 -10.59 -19.29
N LYS A 121 12.69 -11.90 -19.28
CA LYS A 121 13.70 -12.91 -19.64
C LYS A 121 14.00 -12.80 -21.13
N LYS A 122 15.26 -13.09 -21.48
CA LYS A 122 15.68 -13.17 -22.87
C LYS A 122 15.10 -14.45 -23.49
N ASP A 123 14.11 -14.28 -24.37
CA ASP A 123 13.64 -15.33 -25.26
C ASP A 123 14.29 -15.15 -26.64
N ASN A 124 14.25 -16.19 -27.49
CA ASN A 124 14.89 -16.19 -28.80
C ASN A 124 14.45 -15.05 -29.75
N ILE A 125 13.40 -14.32 -29.40
CA ILE A 125 12.78 -13.25 -30.22
C ILE A 125 12.90 -11.88 -29.56
N TYR A 126 12.96 -11.81 -28.21
CA TYR A 126 12.98 -10.54 -27.47
C TYR A 126 14.22 -10.47 -26.58
N GLU A 127 14.91 -9.33 -26.64
CA GLU A 127 15.95 -9.00 -25.66
C GLU A 127 15.32 -8.61 -24.34
N ASN A 128 16.13 -8.51 -23.26
CA ASN A 128 15.68 -8.05 -21.98
C ASN A 128 15.08 -6.64 -22.09
N HIS A 129 13.81 -6.48 -21.78
CA HIS A 129 13.16 -5.17 -21.77
C HIS A 129 12.71 -4.77 -20.38
N LEU A 130 12.81 -3.48 -20.06
CA LEU A 130 12.28 -2.91 -18.84
C LEU A 130 10.81 -2.55 -19.03
N ARG A 131 9.97 -3.18 -18.21
CA ARG A 131 8.52 -2.95 -18.16
C ARG A 131 8.13 -2.38 -16.81
N VAL A 132 7.17 -1.46 -16.81
CA VAL A 132 6.63 -0.86 -15.59
C VAL A 132 5.18 -1.23 -15.42
N SER A 133 4.85 -1.71 -14.23
CA SER A 133 3.47 -1.98 -13.80
C SER A 133 3.07 -0.90 -12.81
N LEU A 134 2.02 -0.14 -13.12
CA LEU A 134 1.50 0.94 -12.29
C LEU A 134 0.06 0.63 -11.83
N PRO A 135 -0.33 1.12 -10.65
CA PRO A 135 -1.73 1.08 -10.23
C PRO A 135 -2.63 1.75 -11.29
N HIS A 136 -3.83 1.22 -11.49
CA HIS A 136 -4.82 1.69 -12.46
C HIS A 136 -4.51 1.43 -13.95
N LEU A 137 -3.31 1.01 -14.31
CA LEU A 137 -3.01 0.57 -15.68
C LEU A 137 -3.16 -0.94 -15.78
N LYS A 138 -4.02 -1.40 -16.70
CA LYS A 138 -4.24 -2.84 -16.94
C LYS A 138 -3.05 -3.51 -17.61
N GLN A 139 -2.28 -2.77 -18.39
CA GLN A 139 -1.14 -3.27 -19.15
C GLN A 139 0.16 -2.63 -18.68
N GLU A 140 1.23 -3.42 -18.73
CA GLU A 140 2.57 -2.93 -18.45
C GLU A 140 3.07 -2.07 -19.58
N ILE A 141 3.71 -0.95 -19.25
CA ILE A 141 4.26 0.02 -20.21
C ILE A 141 5.80 -0.06 -20.22
N PRO A 142 6.45 0.28 -21.35
CA PRO A 142 7.90 0.46 -21.39
C PRO A 142 8.36 1.59 -20.46
N LEU A 143 9.53 1.43 -19.83
CA LEU A 143 10.07 2.41 -18.89
C LEU A 143 10.25 3.81 -19.49
N PHE A 144 10.70 3.90 -20.75
CA PHE A 144 10.87 5.18 -21.44
C PHE A 144 9.56 5.96 -21.60
N ILE A 145 8.46 5.27 -21.85
CA ILE A 145 7.13 5.91 -21.94
C ILE A 145 6.75 6.53 -20.60
N LEU A 146 7.05 5.86 -19.50
CA LEU A 146 6.81 6.43 -18.17
C LEU A 146 7.61 7.73 -17.95
N PHE A 147 8.90 7.74 -18.26
CA PHE A 147 9.74 8.94 -18.11
C PHE A 147 9.24 10.10 -19.00
N LYS A 148 8.86 9.81 -20.24
CA LYS A 148 8.27 10.82 -21.13
C LYS A 148 6.97 11.39 -20.59
N ALA A 149 6.12 10.55 -20.03
CA ALA A 149 4.87 10.97 -19.37
C ALA A 149 5.11 11.82 -18.11
N LEU A 150 6.23 11.58 -17.41
CA LEU A 150 6.65 12.37 -16.25
C LEU A 150 7.36 13.68 -16.61
N GLY A 151 7.57 13.96 -17.91
CA GLY A 151 8.12 15.23 -18.39
C GLY A 151 9.57 15.18 -18.92
N SER A 152 10.25 14.04 -18.83
CA SER A 152 11.59 13.87 -19.43
C SER A 152 11.47 13.54 -20.91
N LEU A 153 11.56 14.55 -21.77
CA LEU A 153 11.35 14.38 -23.21
C LEU A 153 12.58 13.85 -23.95
N ASN A 154 13.79 14.02 -23.39
CA ASN A 154 15.03 13.65 -24.04
C ASN A 154 15.53 12.29 -23.55
N ASP A 155 15.73 11.35 -24.49
CA ASP A 155 16.21 9.99 -24.20
C ASP A 155 17.59 10.00 -23.51
N LYS A 156 18.45 10.98 -23.83
CA LYS A 156 19.74 11.15 -23.17
C LYS A 156 19.61 11.51 -21.69
N GLU A 157 18.64 12.32 -21.33
CA GLU A 157 18.36 12.66 -19.93
C GLU A 157 17.85 11.43 -19.17
N ILE A 158 16.97 10.66 -19.78
CA ILE A 158 16.44 9.42 -19.18
C ILE A 158 17.60 8.45 -18.89
N ILE A 159 18.49 8.28 -19.86
CA ILE A 159 19.67 7.42 -19.68
C ILE A 159 20.55 7.94 -18.54
N ASN A 160 20.79 9.24 -18.45
CA ASN A 160 21.61 9.84 -17.39
C ASN A 160 20.97 9.69 -15.99
N TYR A 161 19.63 9.62 -15.87
CA TYR A 161 18.98 9.32 -14.59
C TYR A 161 19.15 7.87 -14.14
N ILE A 162 19.33 6.95 -15.08
CA ILE A 162 19.41 5.52 -14.80
C ILE A 162 20.85 5.07 -14.61
N ILE A 163 21.80 5.69 -15.32
CA ILE A 163 23.22 5.34 -15.30
C ILE A 163 23.93 6.17 -14.24
N ASP A 164 24.56 5.48 -13.31
CA ASP A 164 25.48 6.08 -12.36
C ASP A 164 26.90 6.07 -12.98
N ASN A 165 27.50 7.23 -13.18
CA ASN A 165 28.72 7.45 -13.97
C ASN A 165 29.98 6.72 -13.49
N ASP A 166 29.89 5.90 -12.44
CA ASP A 166 31.04 5.24 -11.82
C ASP A 166 31.41 3.86 -12.41
N ASN A 167 30.59 3.26 -13.29
CA ASN A 167 30.84 1.89 -13.80
C ASN A 167 30.61 1.70 -15.31
N SER A 168 31.60 2.01 -16.13
CA SER A 168 31.53 1.93 -17.60
C SER A 168 31.18 0.55 -18.20
N LYS A 169 31.30 -0.55 -17.44
CA LYS A 169 30.89 -1.90 -17.88
C LYS A 169 29.40 -2.14 -17.66
N LEU A 170 28.86 -1.69 -16.53
CA LEU A 170 27.44 -1.78 -16.19
C LEU A 170 26.62 -0.88 -17.14
N ASP A 171 27.13 0.30 -17.46
CA ASP A 171 26.49 1.28 -18.34
C ASP A 171 26.18 0.71 -19.71
N LYS A 172 27.15 -0.03 -20.31
CA LYS A 172 26.95 -0.69 -21.60
C LYS A 172 25.89 -1.81 -21.58
N GLN A 173 25.74 -2.49 -20.44
CA GLN A 173 24.70 -3.52 -20.28
C GLN A 173 23.33 -2.88 -20.08
N ILE A 174 23.26 -1.80 -19.30
CA ILE A 174 22.02 -1.05 -19.06
C ILE A 174 21.49 -0.45 -20.36
N ILE A 175 22.36 0.17 -21.17
CA ILE A 175 21.97 0.73 -22.47
C ILE A 175 21.37 -0.34 -23.38
N LYS A 176 21.90 -1.57 -23.38
CA LYS A 176 21.33 -2.69 -24.16
C LYS A 176 19.97 -3.17 -23.68
N ILE A 177 19.68 -2.99 -22.39
CA ILE A 177 18.39 -3.38 -21.79
C ILE A 177 17.34 -2.29 -22.00
N LEU A 178 17.77 -1.05 -22.18
CA LEU A 178 16.91 0.11 -22.39
C LEU A 178 16.44 0.26 -23.83
N HIS A 179 17.18 -0.27 -24.82
CA HIS A 179 16.81 -0.33 -26.23
C HIS A 179 15.94 -1.53 -26.54
#